data_8b7d0660cee8ff19986e0b00ab045b76
#
_entry.id   8b7d0660cee8ff19986e0b00ab045b76
#
_cell.length_a   1.000
_cell.length_b   1.000
_cell.length_c   1.000
_cell.angle_alpha   90.00
_cell.angle_beta   90.00
_cell.angle_gamma   90.00
#
_symmetry.space_group_name_H-M   'P 1'
#
loop_
_entity.id
_entity.type
_entity.pdbx_description
1 polymer ?
#
loop_
_entity_poly.entity_id
_entity_poly.type
_entity_poly.pdbx_seq_one_letter_code
_entity_poly.pdbx_strand_id
1 'polypeptide(L)'
;MKKNESLKEKPVQWCLEYVADEAREWQVTIDSVPFVMGRADDCNLKLTDRHISRHHSEIRISGDLLWIRDLRSTNGTFVNQNRLEDAQLLEPKDIISIGRYTFRVKSISPSLADTNLETIDTTLFEKRMDVDLYSFEPRFRQLIHERNVIPHFQPLLRFLDMANVGYEILGRIGDERLPSSPDDLFDMAKHLGYASELSSLFREVGVEIGKDLPGSPMLFVNSSMSEISDIDTLLASMQKICDMAPSNKIVLEINEKAIADRNELPMLRSALKKMGIGLAFDDFGVGQTRLVELSKTPPDYLKFDISLIREIHLAPKRLHQMISTFIKASHDLGILTLAEGIECSDESKVCQTLGFDFGQGYFFGEPAPINEIN
;
A
#
# COMPACT_ATOMS: atom_id res chain seq x y z
N MET A 1 -41.01 -5.53 -58.43
CA MET A 1 -39.63 -5.51 -57.95
C MET A 1 -39.63 -4.80 -56.60
N LYS A 2 -39.63 -5.54 -55.47
CA LYS A 2 -39.44 -5.01 -54.13
C LYS A 2 -37.97 -5.09 -53.83
N LYS A 3 -37.33 -3.94 -53.56
CA LYS A 3 -35.96 -3.85 -53.08
C LYS A 3 -35.87 -4.47 -51.69
N ASN A 4 -35.01 -5.47 -51.52
CA ASN A 4 -34.56 -5.95 -50.25
C ASN A 4 -33.75 -4.82 -49.58
N GLU A 5 -34.28 -4.14 -48.59
CA GLU A 5 -33.51 -3.40 -47.63
C GLU A 5 -32.81 -4.43 -46.73
N SER A 6 -31.51 -4.52 -46.86
CA SER A 6 -30.68 -5.29 -45.97
C SER A 6 -30.82 -4.70 -44.56
N LEU A 7 -31.34 -5.46 -43.63
CA LEU A 7 -31.24 -5.19 -42.19
C LEU A 7 -29.79 -5.02 -41.85
N LYS A 8 -29.31 -3.78 -41.69
CA LYS A 8 -28.04 -3.50 -41.05
C LYS A 8 -28.21 -3.94 -39.60
N GLU A 9 -27.57 -5.05 -39.22
CA GLU A 9 -27.41 -5.44 -37.84
C GLU A 9 -26.79 -4.26 -37.09
N LYS A 10 -27.39 -3.85 -35.98
CA LYS A 10 -26.83 -2.81 -35.14
C LYS A 10 -25.52 -3.36 -34.52
N PRO A 11 -24.45 -2.55 -34.46
CA PRO A 11 -23.18 -3.01 -33.90
C PRO A 11 -23.38 -3.48 -32.45
N VAL A 12 -22.64 -4.51 -32.07
CA VAL A 12 -22.59 -5.03 -30.68
C VAL A 12 -22.14 -3.89 -29.75
N GLN A 13 -22.91 -3.63 -28.72
CA GLN A 13 -22.55 -2.66 -27.70
C GLN A 13 -21.82 -3.39 -26.55
N TRP A 14 -20.66 -2.90 -26.20
CA TRP A 14 -19.83 -3.47 -25.12
C TRP A 14 -19.96 -2.64 -23.85
N CYS A 15 -19.91 -3.30 -22.69
CA CYS A 15 -19.84 -2.65 -21.39
C CYS A 15 -18.96 -3.42 -20.42
N LEU A 16 -18.45 -2.69 -19.44
CA LEU A 16 -17.75 -3.22 -18.27
C LEU A 16 -18.69 -3.19 -17.08
N GLU A 17 -18.94 -4.35 -16.50
CA GLU A 17 -19.70 -4.51 -15.27
C GLU A 17 -18.70 -4.60 -14.12
N TYR A 18 -18.81 -3.72 -13.15
CA TYR A 18 -17.98 -3.77 -11.96
C TYR A 18 -18.42 -4.94 -11.07
N VAL A 19 -17.45 -5.76 -10.68
CA VAL A 19 -17.69 -6.91 -9.82
C VAL A 19 -17.30 -6.50 -8.39
N ALA A 20 -18.31 -6.02 -7.61
CA ALA A 20 -18.15 -5.81 -6.17
C ALA A 20 -18.88 -6.93 -5.42
N ASP A 21 -18.46 -7.24 -4.18
CA ASP A 21 -19.15 -8.23 -3.35
C ASP A 21 -20.62 -7.82 -3.07
N GLU A 22 -21.51 -8.66 -3.51
CA GLU A 22 -22.94 -8.93 -3.16
C GLU A 22 -24.00 -7.81 -3.16
N ALA A 23 -23.79 -6.54 -3.53
CA ALA A 23 -24.92 -5.61 -3.36
C ALA A 23 -25.36 -4.76 -4.57
N ARG A 24 -24.50 -4.42 -5.52
CA ARG A 24 -24.91 -3.63 -6.71
C ARG A 24 -23.98 -3.83 -7.90
N GLU A 25 -24.50 -4.46 -8.93
CA GLU A 25 -23.89 -4.45 -10.24
C GLU A 25 -24.11 -3.07 -10.89
N TRP A 26 -23.02 -2.37 -11.24
CA TRP A 26 -23.08 -1.20 -12.12
C TRP A 26 -22.22 -1.46 -13.34
N GLN A 27 -22.55 -0.82 -14.45
CA GLN A 27 -21.84 -1.02 -15.70
C GLN A 27 -21.51 0.31 -16.38
N VAL A 28 -20.37 0.32 -17.06
CA VAL A 28 -19.93 1.43 -17.90
C VAL A 28 -19.95 0.98 -19.34
N THR A 29 -20.63 1.74 -20.19
CA THR A 29 -20.65 1.48 -21.63
C THR A 29 -19.34 1.95 -22.25
N ILE A 30 -18.77 1.14 -23.14
CA ILE A 30 -17.62 1.52 -23.95
C ILE A 30 -18.17 2.26 -25.18
N ASP A 31 -18.31 3.58 -25.07
CA ASP A 31 -18.95 4.45 -26.06
C ASP A 31 -17.98 5.21 -26.96
N SER A 32 -16.70 5.17 -26.62
CA SER A 32 -15.61 5.85 -27.34
C SER A 32 -14.40 4.95 -27.49
N VAL A 33 -13.60 5.16 -28.56
CA VAL A 33 -12.39 4.37 -28.83
C VAL A 33 -11.24 5.29 -29.24
N PRO A 34 -10.06 5.18 -28.59
CA PRO A 34 -9.72 4.28 -27.49
C PRO A 34 -10.48 4.64 -26.21
N PHE A 35 -10.95 3.63 -25.45
CA PHE A 35 -11.52 3.81 -24.13
C PHE A 35 -10.40 3.61 -23.09
N VAL A 36 -9.93 4.72 -22.51
CA VAL A 36 -8.79 4.72 -21.60
C VAL A 36 -9.26 4.63 -20.15
N MET A 37 -8.64 3.72 -19.39
CA MET A 37 -8.84 3.54 -17.95
C MET A 37 -7.58 3.96 -17.19
N GLY A 38 -7.75 4.71 -16.11
CA GLY A 38 -6.63 5.18 -15.32
C GLY A 38 -7.05 6.23 -14.29
N ARG A 39 -6.09 6.76 -13.50
CA ARG A 39 -6.39 7.74 -12.45
C ARG A 39 -6.37 9.21 -12.90
N ALA A 40 -6.02 9.50 -14.14
CA ALA A 40 -6.02 10.88 -14.66
C ALA A 40 -7.44 11.35 -15.02
N ASP A 41 -7.67 12.66 -14.94
CA ASP A 41 -8.99 13.28 -15.19
C ASP A 41 -9.45 13.17 -16.65
N ASP A 42 -8.54 12.94 -17.56
CA ASP A 42 -8.79 12.78 -19.00
C ASP A 42 -9.05 11.31 -19.43
N CYS A 43 -9.11 10.37 -18.49
CA CYS A 43 -9.50 8.99 -18.77
C CYS A 43 -11.01 8.86 -18.99
N ASN A 44 -11.43 7.95 -19.89
CA ASN A 44 -12.84 7.62 -20.09
C ASN A 44 -13.46 6.94 -18.86
N LEU A 45 -12.65 6.10 -18.18
CA LEU A 45 -12.98 5.55 -16.87
C LEU A 45 -11.89 5.95 -15.90
N LYS A 46 -12.18 6.94 -15.06
CA LYS A 46 -11.27 7.38 -14.00
C LYS A 46 -11.37 6.43 -12.80
N LEU A 47 -10.24 5.88 -12.41
CA LEU A 47 -10.09 4.96 -11.28
C LEU A 47 -9.22 5.61 -10.21
N THR A 48 -9.82 6.00 -9.09
CA THR A 48 -9.15 6.76 -8.02
C THR A 48 -8.38 5.84 -7.08
N ASP A 49 -7.23 5.35 -7.55
CA ASP A 49 -6.33 4.51 -6.76
C ASP A 49 -4.88 4.88 -7.08
N ARG A 50 -4.03 5.05 -6.05
CA ARG A 50 -2.61 5.41 -6.20
C ARG A 50 -1.80 4.33 -6.94
N HIS A 51 -2.23 3.07 -6.86
CA HIS A 51 -1.60 1.94 -7.55
C HIS A 51 -2.00 1.87 -9.02
N ILE A 52 -2.90 2.73 -9.48
CA ILE A 52 -3.29 2.84 -10.88
C ILE A 52 -2.52 3.98 -11.54
N SER A 53 -1.86 3.69 -12.67
CA SER A 53 -1.15 4.69 -13.46
C SER A 53 -2.12 5.75 -14.00
N ARG A 54 -1.63 6.98 -14.28
CA ARG A 54 -2.48 8.07 -14.82
C ARG A 54 -3.27 7.61 -16.04
N HIS A 55 -2.61 6.97 -17.02
CA HIS A 55 -3.22 6.20 -18.10
C HIS A 55 -2.72 4.77 -17.92
N HIS A 56 -3.61 3.84 -17.54
CA HIS A 56 -3.21 2.50 -17.10
C HIS A 56 -3.38 1.47 -18.21
N SER A 57 -4.56 1.42 -18.79
CA SER A 57 -4.89 0.53 -19.89
C SER A 57 -5.88 1.19 -20.86
N GLU A 58 -5.97 0.66 -22.08
CA GLU A 58 -6.93 1.10 -23.07
C GLU A 58 -7.69 -0.08 -23.65
N ILE A 59 -8.97 0.15 -23.96
CA ILE A 59 -9.80 -0.78 -24.71
C ILE A 59 -10.03 -0.20 -26.11
N ARG A 60 -10.00 -1.08 -27.12
CA ARG A 60 -10.28 -0.76 -28.52
C ARG A 60 -11.30 -1.73 -29.09
N ILE A 61 -12.15 -1.22 -29.97
CA ILE A 61 -13.13 -2.01 -30.74
C ILE A 61 -12.69 -2.01 -32.19
N SER A 62 -12.64 -3.20 -32.81
CA SER A 62 -12.39 -3.38 -34.23
C SER A 62 -13.46 -4.34 -34.82
N GLY A 63 -14.44 -3.80 -35.50
CA GLY A 63 -15.67 -4.53 -35.86
C GLY A 63 -16.44 -4.91 -34.61
N ASP A 64 -16.71 -6.21 -34.42
CA ASP A 64 -17.37 -6.75 -33.23
C ASP A 64 -16.39 -7.27 -32.20
N LEU A 65 -15.06 -7.06 -32.40
CA LEU A 65 -14.00 -7.54 -31.52
C LEU A 65 -13.54 -6.46 -30.54
N LEU A 66 -13.44 -6.84 -29.27
CA LEU A 66 -12.99 -6.00 -28.17
C LEU A 66 -11.55 -6.39 -27.78
N TRP A 67 -10.65 -5.40 -27.72
CA TRP A 67 -9.25 -5.60 -27.35
C TRP A 67 -8.88 -4.75 -26.18
N ILE A 68 -8.02 -5.28 -25.28
CA ILE A 68 -7.43 -4.53 -24.19
C ILE A 68 -5.90 -4.54 -24.31
N ARG A 69 -5.27 -3.43 -23.91
CA ARG A 69 -3.82 -3.29 -23.84
C ARG A 69 -3.43 -2.53 -22.58
N ASP A 70 -2.39 -3.00 -21.90
CA ASP A 70 -1.72 -2.25 -20.84
C ASP A 70 -0.89 -1.10 -21.44
N LEU A 71 -0.96 0.08 -20.84
CA LEU A 71 -0.23 1.29 -21.28
C LEU A 71 1.11 1.46 -20.54
N ARG A 72 1.81 0.36 -20.26
CA ARG A 72 3.04 0.30 -19.46
C ARG A 72 2.77 0.80 -18.05
N SER A 73 1.70 0.32 -17.46
CA SER A 73 1.33 0.66 -16.11
C SER A 73 2.33 0.09 -15.09
N THR A 74 2.43 0.74 -13.93
CA THR A 74 3.37 0.34 -12.88
C THR A 74 3.04 -1.06 -12.33
N ASN A 75 1.75 -1.33 -12.09
CA ASN A 75 1.31 -2.58 -11.44
C ASN A 75 0.72 -3.62 -12.41
N GLY A 76 0.52 -3.26 -13.67
CA GLY A 76 -0.01 -4.13 -14.72
C GLY A 76 -1.52 -4.24 -14.72
N THR A 77 -2.03 -4.64 -15.89
CA THR A 77 -3.43 -5.01 -16.13
C THR A 77 -3.53 -6.52 -16.19
N PHE A 78 -4.57 -7.11 -15.64
CA PHE A 78 -4.76 -8.56 -15.63
C PHE A 78 -6.07 -8.91 -16.32
N VAL A 79 -6.08 -10.01 -17.09
CA VAL A 79 -7.29 -10.61 -17.67
C VAL A 79 -7.36 -12.06 -17.20
N ASN A 80 -8.45 -12.41 -16.52
CA ASN A 80 -8.65 -13.74 -15.93
C ASN A 80 -7.46 -14.18 -15.05
N GLN A 81 -6.96 -13.25 -14.22
CA GLN A 81 -5.80 -13.42 -13.32
C GLN A 81 -4.42 -13.52 -14.02
N ASN A 82 -4.37 -13.48 -15.34
CA ASN A 82 -3.11 -13.47 -16.10
C ASN A 82 -2.72 -12.04 -16.43
N ARG A 83 -1.48 -11.67 -16.12
CA ARG A 83 -0.94 -10.34 -16.45
C ARG A 83 -0.84 -10.16 -17.97
N LEU A 84 -1.29 -9.02 -18.47
CA LEU A 84 -1.13 -8.67 -19.88
C LEU A 84 0.33 -8.33 -20.18
N GLU A 85 0.92 -9.04 -21.14
CA GLU A 85 2.22 -8.71 -21.72
C GLU A 85 2.04 -7.90 -23.03
N ASP A 86 1.04 -8.27 -23.83
CA ASP A 86 0.64 -7.65 -25.09
C ASP A 86 -0.86 -7.34 -25.14
N ALA A 87 -1.32 -6.78 -26.25
CA ALA A 87 -2.75 -6.59 -26.46
C ALA A 87 -3.47 -7.93 -26.57
N GLN A 88 -4.58 -8.08 -25.83
CA GLN A 88 -5.37 -9.31 -25.76
C GLN A 88 -6.80 -9.06 -26.24
N LEU A 89 -7.36 -10.04 -26.97
CA LEU A 89 -8.78 -10.10 -27.34
C LEU A 89 -9.59 -10.41 -26.05
N LEU A 90 -10.67 -9.66 -25.85
CA LEU A 90 -11.61 -9.88 -24.77
C LEU A 90 -12.88 -10.58 -25.28
N GLU A 91 -13.33 -11.54 -24.51
CA GLU A 91 -14.59 -12.25 -24.73
C GLU A 91 -15.62 -11.87 -23.65
N PRO A 92 -16.95 -11.99 -23.95
CA PRO A 92 -17.97 -11.82 -22.91
C PRO A 92 -17.70 -12.75 -21.71
N LYS A 93 -17.79 -12.20 -20.50
CA LYS A 93 -17.48 -12.79 -19.19
C LYS A 93 -16.01 -12.76 -18.78
N ASP A 94 -15.09 -12.32 -19.62
CA ASP A 94 -13.71 -12.07 -19.17
C ASP A 94 -13.69 -11.10 -18.00
N ILE A 95 -12.76 -11.34 -17.10
CA ILE A 95 -12.54 -10.54 -15.87
C ILE A 95 -11.29 -9.70 -16.06
N ILE A 96 -11.44 -8.38 -16.07
CA ILE A 96 -10.33 -7.41 -16.09
C ILE A 96 -10.07 -6.94 -14.68
N SER A 97 -8.81 -7.01 -14.21
CA SER A 97 -8.41 -6.47 -12.91
C SER A 97 -7.34 -5.40 -13.10
N ILE A 98 -7.56 -4.22 -12.49
CA ILE A 98 -6.70 -3.04 -12.52
C ILE A 98 -6.61 -2.49 -11.10
N GLY A 99 -5.48 -2.69 -10.41
CA GLY A 99 -5.38 -2.42 -8.99
C GLY A 99 -6.45 -3.19 -8.22
N ARG A 100 -7.25 -2.49 -7.42
CA ARG A 100 -8.38 -3.09 -6.67
C ARG A 100 -9.67 -3.25 -7.49
N TYR A 101 -9.73 -2.74 -8.71
CA TYR A 101 -10.95 -2.77 -9.52
C TYR A 101 -11.01 -4.02 -10.37
N THR A 102 -12.16 -4.68 -10.32
CA THR A 102 -12.44 -5.87 -11.12
C THR A 102 -13.69 -5.65 -11.97
N PHE A 103 -13.57 -5.86 -13.27
CA PHE A 103 -14.64 -5.65 -14.23
C PHE A 103 -14.92 -6.93 -14.99
N ARG A 104 -16.19 -7.23 -15.19
CA ARG A 104 -16.65 -8.29 -16.11
C ARG A 104 -17.01 -7.69 -17.45
N VAL A 105 -16.50 -8.24 -18.52
CA VAL A 105 -16.84 -7.86 -19.89
C VAL A 105 -18.22 -8.39 -20.24
N LYS A 106 -19.10 -7.51 -20.74
CA LYS A 106 -20.44 -7.88 -21.25
C LYS A 106 -20.67 -7.33 -22.64
N SER A 107 -21.39 -8.10 -23.46
CA SER A 107 -21.93 -7.63 -24.73
C SER A 107 -23.47 -7.45 -24.61
N ILE A 108 -23.96 -6.31 -25.02
CA ILE A 108 -25.42 -6.01 -25.06
C ILE A 108 -25.89 -6.19 -26.49
N SER A 109 -26.69 -7.23 -26.72
CA SER A 109 -27.43 -7.38 -28.00
C SER A 109 -28.66 -6.50 -27.99
N PRO A 110 -29.04 -5.87 -29.11
CA PRO A 110 -30.14 -4.91 -29.17
C PRO A 110 -31.54 -5.45 -28.78
N SER A 111 -31.68 -6.75 -28.59
CA SER A 111 -32.98 -7.39 -28.27
C SER A 111 -33.29 -7.44 -26.76
N LEU A 112 -32.39 -6.97 -25.88
CA LEU A 112 -32.57 -6.97 -24.41
C LEU A 112 -32.56 -5.56 -23.81
N ALA A 113 -32.88 -4.52 -24.60
CA ALA A 113 -32.81 -3.11 -24.18
C ALA A 113 -33.90 -2.67 -23.17
N ASP A 114 -34.68 -3.57 -22.61
CA ASP A 114 -35.81 -3.24 -21.70
C ASP A 114 -35.56 -3.59 -20.21
N THR A 115 -34.37 -3.92 -19.83
CA THR A 115 -34.04 -3.98 -18.39
C THR A 115 -33.32 -2.68 -18.00
N ASN A 116 -33.88 -1.94 -17.04
CA ASN A 116 -33.36 -0.70 -16.46
C ASN A 116 -31.94 -0.86 -15.88
N LEU A 117 -30.95 -0.92 -16.76
CA LEU A 117 -29.54 -0.80 -16.40
C LEU A 117 -29.17 0.67 -16.58
N GLU A 118 -29.08 1.40 -15.50
CA GLU A 118 -28.64 2.80 -15.50
C GLU A 118 -27.20 2.88 -16.03
N THR A 119 -27.05 3.46 -17.23
CA THR A 119 -25.73 3.88 -17.74
C THR A 119 -25.27 5.04 -16.87
N ILE A 120 -24.14 4.89 -16.21
CA ILE A 120 -23.65 5.88 -15.24
C ILE A 120 -22.64 6.81 -15.90
N ASP A 121 -22.87 8.12 -15.77
CA ASP A 121 -21.89 9.16 -16.04
C ASP A 121 -20.69 9.00 -15.07
N THR A 122 -19.47 9.17 -15.56
CA THR A 122 -18.24 9.04 -14.78
C THR A 122 -18.20 9.94 -13.53
N THR A 123 -18.90 11.08 -13.55
CA THR A 123 -19.08 11.96 -12.38
C THR A 123 -19.98 11.38 -11.29
N LEU A 124 -20.93 10.51 -11.66
CA LEU A 124 -21.77 9.77 -10.70
C LEU A 124 -21.03 8.56 -10.12
N PHE A 125 -19.99 8.07 -10.82
CA PHE A 125 -19.14 6.98 -10.39
C PHE A 125 -18.36 7.32 -9.11
N GLU A 126 -17.68 8.47 -9.07
CA GLU A 126 -16.97 8.92 -7.86
C GLU A 126 -17.93 9.04 -6.65
N LYS A 127 -19.12 9.61 -6.86
CA LYS A 127 -20.14 9.71 -5.79
C LYS A 127 -20.69 8.36 -5.32
N ARG A 128 -20.79 7.35 -6.21
CA ARG A 128 -21.29 6.02 -5.82
C ARG A 128 -20.21 5.18 -5.16
N MET A 129 -18.95 5.32 -5.55
CA MET A 129 -17.82 4.70 -4.85
C MET A 129 -17.74 5.19 -3.40
N ASP A 130 -17.99 6.48 -3.16
CA ASP A 130 -18.08 7.03 -1.79
C ASP A 130 -19.23 6.38 -1.01
N VAL A 131 -20.38 6.14 -1.65
CA VAL A 131 -21.56 5.49 -1.00
C VAL A 131 -21.28 4.03 -0.65
N ASP A 132 -20.60 3.27 -1.53
CA ASP A 132 -20.22 1.89 -1.24
C ASP A 132 -19.15 1.82 -0.15
N LEU A 133 -18.20 2.74 -0.13
CA LEU A 133 -17.20 2.84 0.91
C LEU A 133 -17.84 3.06 2.29
N TYR A 134 -18.83 3.94 2.41
CA TYR A 134 -19.57 4.16 3.67
C TYR A 134 -20.37 2.93 4.14
N SER A 135 -20.66 1.97 3.27
CA SER A 135 -21.29 0.71 3.68
C SER A 135 -20.38 -0.15 4.57
N PHE A 136 -19.08 0.06 4.50
CA PHE A 136 -18.08 -0.59 5.35
C PHE A 136 -17.88 0.11 6.71
N GLU A 137 -18.38 1.33 6.88
CA GLU A 137 -18.20 2.10 8.12
C GLU A 137 -18.66 1.35 9.38
N PRO A 138 -19.83 0.67 9.43
CA PRO A 138 -20.23 -0.10 10.59
C PRO A 138 -19.26 -1.23 10.95
N ARG A 139 -18.68 -1.90 9.92
CA ARG A 139 -17.69 -2.96 10.12
C ARG A 139 -16.36 -2.40 10.61
N PHE A 140 -15.96 -1.22 10.10
CA PHE A 140 -14.77 -0.53 10.58
C PHE A 140 -14.92 -0.12 12.06
N ARG A 141 -16.07 0.42 12.43
CA ARG A 141 -16.39 0.72 13.85
C ARG A 141 -16.36 -0.54 14.72
N GLN A 142 -16.88 -1.65 14.21
CA GLN A 142 -16.85 -2.93 14.91
C GLN A 142 -15.40 -3.41 15.09
N LEU A 143 -14.57 -3.39 14.03
CA LEU A 143 -13.15 -3.71 14.06
C LEU A 143 -12.42 -2.93 15.17
N ILE A 144 -12.61 -1.61 15.21
CA ILE A 144 -11.99 -0.73 16.22
C ILE A 144 -12.51 -1.07 17.64
N HIS A 145 -13.82 -1.22 17.79
CA HIS A 145 -14.45 -1.49 19.08
C HIS A 145 -14.08 -2.86 19.67
N GLU A 146 -14.08 -3.89 18.85
CA GLU A 146 -13.76 -5.27 19.24
C GLU A 146 -12.25 -5.54 19.29
N ARG A 147 -11.42 -4.57 18.82
CA ARG A 147 -9.96 -4.71 18.73
C ARG A 147 -9.53 -5.95 17.94
N ASN A 148 -10.29 -6.30 16.89
CA ASN A 148 -10.10 -7.53 16.13
C ASN A 148 -8.91 -7.40 15.14
N VAL A 149 -7.72 -7.28 15.69
CA VAL A 149 -6.44 -7.17 14.96
C VAL A 149 -5.54 -8.32 15.32
N ILE A 150 -4.79 -8.78 14.34
CA ILE A 150 -3.79 -9.85 14.47
C ILE A 150 -2.41 -9.24 14.18
N PRO A 151 -1.65 -8.84 15.20
CA PRO A 151 -0.31 -8.30 14.96
C PRO A 151 0.64 -9.40 14.48
N HIS A 152 1.35 -9.10 13.42
CA HIS A 152 2.46 -9.88 12.90
C HIS A 152 3.76 -9.19 13.27
N PHE A 153 4.77 -9.98 13.60
CA PHE A 153 6.06 -9.52 14.03
C PHE A 153 7.11 -9.94 13.01
N GLN A 154 7.81 -8.99 12.42
CA GLN A 154 8.91 -9.28 11.50
C GLN A 154 10.25 -9.02 12.18
N PRO A 155 11.18 -9.98 12.19
CA PRO A 155 12.44 -9.84 12.92
C PRO A 155 13.37 -8.81 12.29
N LEU A 156 14.07 -8.05 13.14
CA LEU A 156 15.19 -7.17 12.81
C LEU A 156 16.48 -7.77 13.31
N LEU A 157 17.43 -8.03 12.41
CA LEU A 157 18.72 -8.61 12.77
C LEU A 157 19.81 -7.54 12.73
N ARG A 158 20.71 -7.61 13.72
CA ARG A 158 21.92 -6.79 13.74
C ARG A 158 23.02 -7.48 12.95
N PHE A 159 23.58 -6.81 11.96
CA PHE A 159 24.62 -7.40 11.08
C PHE A 159 25.94 -7.74 11.79
N LEU A 160 26.25 -7.10 12.92
CA LEU A 160 27.48 -7.33 13.67
C LEU A 160 27.61 -8.79 14.16
N ASP A 161 26.52 -9.38 14.62
CA ASP A 161 26.50 -10.71 15.26
C ASP A 161 25.31 -11.56 14.83
N MET A 162 24.52 -11.09 13.88
CA MET A 162 23.30 -11.72 13.37
C MET A 162 22.26 -12.02 14.47
N ALA A 163 22.31 -11.28 15.57
CA ALA A 163 21.35 -11.39 16.65
C ALA A 163 20.03 -10.72 16.26
N ASN A 164 18.90 -11.37 16.56
CA ASN A 164 17.60 -10.71 16.54
C ASN A 164 17.54 -9.70 17.69
N VAL A 165 17.36 -8.43 17.36
CA VAL A 165 17.37 -7.31 18.31
C VAL A 165 16.02 -6.66 18.50
N GLY A 166 15.06 -6.97 17.63
CA GLY A 166 13.73 -6.37 17.67
C GLY A 166 12.79 -6.93 16.62
N TYR A 167 11.61 -6.38 16.62
CA TYR A 167 10.57 -6.72 15.64
C TYR A 167 9.85 -5.47 15.16
N GLU A 168 9.54 -5.43 13.90
CA GLU A 168 8.52 -4.51 13.38
C GLU A 168 7.14 -5.12 13.57
N ILE A 169 6.20 -4.33 14.08
CA ILE A 169 4.82 -4.73 14.32
C ILE A 169 3.99 -4.31 13.11
N LEU A 170 3.50 -5.31 12.39
CA LEU A 170 2.69 -5.16 11.20
C LEU A 170 1.25 -5.61 11.50
N GLY A 171 0.30 -4.68 11.44
CA GLY A 171 -1.10 -4.98 11.69
C GLY A 171 -1.72 -5.83 10.58
N ARG A 172 -2.49 -6.84 10.98
CA ARG A 172 -3.41 -7.60 10.13
C ARG A 172 -4.78 -7.60 10.79
N ILE A 173 -5.81 -7.90 10.03
CA ILE A 173 -7.18 -7.98 10.56
C ILE A 173 -7.75 -9.37 10.37
N GLY A 174 -8.65 -9.77 11.27
CA GLY A 174 -9.33 -11.06 11.21
C GLY A 174 -10.67 -11.04 10.46
N ASP A 175 -11.13 -9.90 9.95
CA ASP A 175 -12.39 -9.79 9.20
C ASP A 175 -12.12 -9.88 7.69
N GLU A 176 -12.39 -11.04 7.10
CA GLU A 176 -12.21 -11.32 5.66
C GLU A 176 -13.06 -10.44 4.74
N ARG A 177 -14.05 -9.73 5.30
CA ARG A 177 -14.93 -8.81 4.55
C ARG A 177 -14.34 -7.40 4.40
N LEU A 178 -13.22 -7.11 5.06
CA LEU A 178 -12.43 -5.89 4.90
C LEU A 178 -11.18 -6.21 4.08
N PRO A 179 -10.54 -5.21 3.46
CA PRO A 179 -9.31 -5.43 2.69
C PRO A 179 -8.23 -6.11 3.53
N SER A 180 -7.68 -7.21 3.02
CA SER A 180 -6.59 -7.94 3.67
C SER A 180 -5.22 -7.27 3.51
N SER A 181 -5.05 -6.48 2.44
CA SER A 181 -3.85 -5.67 2.21
C SER A 181 -3.83 -4.49 3.20
N PRO A 182 -2.73 -4.28 3.95
CA PRO A 182 -2.59 -3.12 4.84
C PRO A 182 -2.80 -1.78 4.13
N ASP A 183 -2.26 -1.64 2.93
CA ASP A 183 -2.39 -0.41 2.13
C ASP A 183 -3.84 -0.09 1.80
N ASP A 184 -4.59 -1.07 1.28
CA ASP A 184 -6.00 -0.89 0.93
C ASP A 184 -6.85 -0.64 2.17
N LEU A 185 -6.51 -1.30 3.29
CA LEU A 185 -7.18 -1.10 4.57
C LEU A 185 -6.97 0.33 5.10
N PHE A 186 -5.74 0.84 5.05
CA PHE A 186 -5.43 2.21 5.47
C PHE A 186 -6.00 3.26 4.51
N ASP A 187 -6.04 3.00 3.20
CA ASP A 187 -6.71 3.88 2.24
C ASP A 187 -8.23 3.94 2.52
N MET A 188 -8.87 2.80 2.81
CA MET A 188 -10.27 2.76 3.25
C MET A 188 -10.46 3.51 4.58
N ALA A 189 -9.62 3.24 5.58
CA ALA A 189 -9.66 3.93 6.87
C ALA A 189 -9.55 5.45 6.72
N LYS A 190 -8.67 5.92 5.83
CA LYS A 190 -8.48 7.34 5.53
C LYS A 190 -9.74 7.97 4.96
N HIS A 191 -10.40 7.32 4.00
CA HIS A 191 -11.64 7.82 3.40
C HIS A 191 -12.81 7.83 4.39
N LEU A 192 -12.84 6.87 5.32
CA LEU A 192 -13.86 6.78 6.37
C LEU A 192 -13.54 7.65 7.60
N GLY A 193 -12.35 8.27 7.67
CA GLY A 193 -11.92 9.10 8.79
C GLY A 193 -11.39 8.32 10.00
N TYR A 194 -11.04 7.04 9.84
CA TYR A 194 -10.56 6.14 10.92
C TYR A 194 -9.06 5.82 10.85
N ALA A 195 -8.29 6.50 10.03
CA ALA A 195 -6.87 6.15 9.82
C ALA A 195 -6.02 6.29 11.10
N SER A 196 -6.29 7.30 11.92
CA SER A 196 -5.57 7.52 13.18
C SER A 196 -5.96 6.48 14.22
N GLU A 197 -7.25 6.17 14.34
CA GLU A 197 -7.78 5.15 15.26
C GLU A 197 -7.25 3.75 14.90
N LEU A 198 -7.23 3.42 13.60
CA LEU A 198 -6.69 2.14 13.12
C LEU A 198 -5.20 2.03 13.42
N SER A 199 -4.42 3.07 13.13
CA SER A 199 -2.99 3.10 13.40
C SER A 199 -2.69 2.96 14.90
N SER A 200 -3.41 3.71 15.74
CA SER A 200 -3.31 3.60 17.20
C SER A 200 -3.69 2.19 17.68
N LEU A 201 -4.75 1.59 17.14
CA LEU A 201 -5.19 0.24 17.49
C LEU A 201 -4.12 -0.80 17.15
N PHE A 202 -3.51 -0.73 15.96
CA PHE A 202 -2.45 -1.64 15.54
C PHE A 202 -1.25 -1.57 16.49
N ARG A 203 -0.83 -0.35 16.88
CA ARG A 203 0.27 -0.15 17.84
C ARG A 203 -0.09 -0.71 19.23
N GLU A 204 -1.27 -0.38 19.74
CA GLU A 204 -1.70 -0.80 21.07
C GLU A 204 -1.76 -2.33 21.18
N VAL A 205 -2.47 -2.99 20.27
CA VAL A 205 -2.62 -4.46 20.30
C VAL A 205 -1.26 -5.12 20.00
N GLY A 206 -0.48 -4.57 19.08
CA GLY A 206 0.84 -5.08 18.76
C GLY A 206 1.80 -5.02 19.95
N VAL A 207 1.86 -3.91 20.65
CA VAL A 207 2.74 -3.75 21.83
C VAL A 207 2.20 -4.57 23.01
N GLU A 208 0.87 -4.63 23.22
CA GLU A 208 0.26 -5.45 24.25
C GLU A 208 0.66 -6.93 24.14
N ILE A 209 0.74 -7.46 22.93
CA ILE A 209 1.16 -8.84 22.66
C ILE A 209 2.70 -8.94 22.61
N GLY A 210 3.36 -8.01 21.97
CA GLY A 210 4.83 -8.03 21.75
C GLY A 210 5.66 -7.83 23.02
N LYS A 211 5.10 -7.24 24.09
CA LYS A 211 5.80 -7.07 25.36
C LYS A 211 6.21 -8.38 26.02
N ASP A 212 5.48 -9.47 25.70
CA ASP A 212 5.73 -10.80 26.26
C ASP A 212 6.77 -11.61 25.45
N LEU A 213 7.34 -11.04 24.39
CA LEU A 213 8.42 -11.64 23.63
C LEU A 213 9.70 -11.77 24.51
N PRO A 214 10.43 -12.90 24.39
CA PRO A 214 11.62 -13.14 25.19
C PRO A 214 12.71 -12.08 25.01
N GLY A 215 13.34 -11.67 26.10
CA GLY A 215 14.49 -10.75 26.06
C GLY A 215 14.13 -9.27 25.92
N SER A 216 12.85 -8.90 26.02
CA SER A 216 12.38 -7.51 25.87
C SER A 216 12.94 -6.83 24.62
N PRO A 217 12.67 -7.36 23.42
CA PRO A 217 13.22 -6.84 22.17
C PRO A 217 12.73 -5.41 21.89
N MET A 218 13.42 -4.71 20.99
CA MET A 218 12.90 -3.45 20.44
C MET A 218 11.63 -3.71 19.65
N LEU A 219 10.63 -2.82 19.79
CA LEU A 219 9.37 -2.89 19.06
C LEU A 219 9.23 -1.65 18.19
N PHE A 220 9.29 -1.84 16.89
CA PHE A 220 9.06 -0.82 15.89
C PHE A 220 7.58 -0.75 15.58
N VAL A 221 7.02 0.45 15.63
CA VAL A 221 5.58 0.70 15.45
C VAL A 221 5.34 1.82 14.45
N ASN A 222 4.44 1.59 13.53
CA ASN A 222 4.12 2.52 12.46
C ASN A 222 3.20 3.67 12.91
N SER A 223 3.32 4.83 12.26
CA SER A 223 2.39 5.94 12.34
C SER A 223 1.70 6.19 11.01
N SER A 224 0.43 6.62 11.04
CA SER A 224 -0.26 7.09 9.84
C SER A 224 0.08 8.56 9.55
N MET A 225 -0.04 8.95 8.27
CA MET A 225 0.16 10.37 7.87
C MET A 225 -0.83 11.32 8.55
N SER A 226 -2.03 10.87 8.89
CA SER A 226 -3.05 11.66 9.58
C SER A 226 -2.66 11.97 11.03
N GLU A 227 -2.01 11.03 11.72
CA GLU A 227 -1.56 11.23 13.10
C GLU A 227 -0.44 12.27 13.21
N ILE A 228 0.44 12.37 12.22
CA ILE A 228 1.49 13.40 12.20
C ILE A 228 0.89 14.81 12.11
N SER A 229 -0.37 14.94 11.73
CA SER A 229 -1.11 16.22 11.74
C SER A 229 -1.73 16.56 13.09
N ASP A 230 -1.82 15.58 14.01
CA ASP A 230 -2.32 15.74 15.39
C ASP A 230 -1.32 15.09 16.37
N ILE A 231 -0.22 15.80 16.59
CA ILE A 231 0.90 15.33 17.41
C ILE A 231 0.48 15.05 18.86
N ASP A 232 -0.45 15.81 19.41
CA ASP A 232 -0.89 15.62 20.79
C ASP A 232 -1.59 14.26 20.96
N THR A 233 -2.47 13.90 20.03
CA THR A 233 -3.13 12.58 20.02
C THR A 233 -2.09 11.45 19.79
N LEU A 234 -1.15 11.64 18.87
CA LEU A 234 -0.07 10.67 18.65
C LEU A 234 0.76 10.47 19.92
N LEU A 235 1.20 11.53 20.59
CA LEU A 235 2.01 11.44 21.81
C LEU A 235 1.23 10.78 22.96
N ALA A 236 -0.06 11.03 23.08
CA ALA A 236 -0.91 10.35 24.07
C ALA A 236 -0.97 8.84 23.81
N SER A 237 -1.12 8.42 22.54
CA SER A 237 -1.06 7.01 22.14
C SER A 237 0.31 6.40 22.43
N MET A 238 1.40 7.12 22.15
CA MET A 238 2.78 6.65 22.42
C MET A 238 3.03 6.50 23.93
N GLN A 239 2.56 7.43 24.76
CA GLN A 239 2.67 7.30 26.22
C GLN A 239 1.96 6.04 26.72
N LYS A 240 0.75 5.78 26.23
CA LYS A 240 -0.03 4.61 26.61
C LYS A 240 0.72 3.29 26.34
N ILE A 241 1.35 3.15 25.15
CA ILE A 241 2.10 1.94 24.81
C ILE A 241 3.40 1.82 25.61
N CYS A 242 4.06 2.91 25.95
CA CYS A 242 5.24 2.89 26.84
C CYS A 242 4.85 2.40 28.26
N ASP A 243 3.73 2.87 28.77
CA ASP A 243 3.23 2.44 30.09
C ASP A 243 2.86 0.94 30.11
N MET A 244 2.39 0.40 28.97
CA MET A 244 2.09 -1.04 28.81
C MET A 244 3.33 -1.93 28.71
N ALA A 245 4.43 -1.43 28.14
CA ALA A 245 5.64 -2.21 27.86
C ALA A 245 6.90 -1.48 28.37
N PRO A 246 7.03 -1.22 29.69
CA PRO A 246 8.10 -0.40 30.24
C PRO A 246 9.50 -1.02 30.10
N SER A 247 9.60 -2.30 29.84
CA SER A 247 10.86 -3.02 29.64
C SER A 247 11.33 -3.05 28.17
N ASN A 248 10.47 -2.70 27.23
CA ASN A 248 10.78 -2.72 25.82
C ASN A 248 11.19 -1.33 25.31
N LYS A 249 12.17 -1.27 24.44
CA LYS A 249 12.45 -0.06 23.70
C LYS A 249 11.45 0.06 22.55
N ILE A 250 10.63 1.10 22.58
CA ILE A 250 9.69 1.42 21.50
C ILE A 250 10.37 2.35 20.50
N VAL A 251 10.16 2.11 19.21
CA VAL A 251 10.63 2.96 18.11
C VAL A 251 9.42 3.32 17.23
N LEU A 252 9.15 4.61 17.10
CA LEU A 252 8.08 5.11 16.21
C LEU A 252 8.64 5.27 14.80
N GLU A 253 7.98 4.67 13.82
CA GLU A 253 8.28 4.81 12.40
C GLU A 253 7.40 5.88 11.76
N ILE A 254 8.05 6.77 11.00
CA ILE A 254 7.40 7.83 10.24
C ILE A 254 7.84 7.70 8.79
N ASN A 255 6.86 7.57 7.88
CA ASN A 255 7.14 7.53 6.45
C ASN A 255 7.78 8.85 5.96
N GLU A 256 8.80 8.77 5.10
CA GLU A 256 9.50 9.94 4.53
C GLU A 256 8.54 10.99 3.95
N LYS A 257 7.43 10.57 3.34
CA LYS A 257 6.42 11.48 2.79
C LYS A 257 5.69 12.31 3.85
N ALA A 258 5.58 11.79 5.08
CA ALA A 258 4.94 12.48 6.19
C ALA A 258 5.82 13.58 6.80
N ILE A 259 7.13 13.54 6.55
CA ILE A 259 8.13 14.48 7.08
C ILE A 259 8.13 15.81 6.32
N ALA A 260 7.54 15.84 5.12
CA ALA A 260 7.56 16.99 4.21
C ALA A 260 7.06 18.29 4.86
N ASP A 261 7.94 19.31 4.86
CA ASP A 261 7.62 20.72 5.23
C ASP A 261 6.95 20.92 6.60
N ARG A 262 7.17 20.01 7.56
CA ARG A 262 6.56 20.12 8.89
C ARG A 262 7.51 20.74 9.89
N ASN A 263 7.18 21.96 10.32
CA ASN A 263 7.89 22.66 11.40
C ASN A 263 7.77 21.94 12.76
N GLU A 264 6.87 20.98 12.87
CA GLU A 264 6.53 20.27 14.12
C GLU A 264 7.44 19.07 14.39
N LEU A 265 8.17 18.56 13.39
CA LEU A 265 9.03 17.39 13.55
C LEU A 265 10.08 17.52 14.68
N PRO A 266 10.77 18.66 14.88
CA PRO A 266 11.69 18.85 16.01
C PRO A 266 10.99 18.78 17.37
N MET A 267 9.73 19.24 17.47
CA MET A 267 8.92 19.18 18.68
C MET A 267 8.55 17.71 18.97
N LEU A 268 8.06 16.98 17.98
CA LEU A 268 7.77 15.54 18.08
C LEU A 268 9.01 14.76 18.51
N ARG A 269 10.15 14.98 17.84
CA ARG A 269 11.43 14.34 18.19
C ARG A 269 11.82 14.59 19.64
N SER A 270 11.70 15.84 20.10
CA SER A 270 12.03 16.22 21.49
C SER A 270 11.09 15.53 22.50
N ALA A 271 9.80 15.43 22.19
CA ALA A 271 8.82 14.76 23.04
C ALA A 271 9.09 13.25 23.13
N LEU A 272 9.29 12.58 21.98
CA LEU A 272 9.63 11.15 21.92
C LEU A 272 10.89 10.84 22.74
N LYS A 273 11.93 11.67 22.60
CA LYS A 273 13.17 11.50 23.36
C LYS A 273 12.96 11.59 24.86
N LYS A 274 12.11 12.50 25.36
CA LYS A 274 11.76 12.60 26.79
C LYS A 274 11.04 11.37 27.31
N MET A 275 10.26 10.71 26.43
CA MET A 275 9.55 9.47 26.75
C MET A 275 10.43 8.22 26.61
N GLY A 276 11.69 8.37 26.14
CA GLY A 276 12.58 7.23 25.87
C GLY A 276 12.28 6.47 24.58
N ILE A 277 11.43 7.05 23.71
CA ILE A 277 11.00 6.45 22.42
C ILE A 277 12.00 6.81 21.33
N GLY A 278 12.44 5.81 20.57
CA GLY A 278 13.23 6.00 19.36
C GLY A 278 12.36 6.53 18.20
N LEU A 279 13.02 7.19 17.26
CA LEU A 279 12.39 7.65 16.01
C LEU A 279 13.09 6.97 14.84
N ALA A 280 12.32 6.40 13.92
CA ALA A 280 12.79 5.87 12.65
C ALA A 280 12.15 6.63 11.49
N PHE A 281 12.94 6.93 10.46
CA PHE A 281 12.40 7.37 9.16
C PHE A 281 12.35 6.19 8.24
N ASP A 282 11.16 5.96 7.68
CA ASP A 282 10.83 4.82 6.85
C ASP A 282 10.72 5.18 5.37
N ASP A 283 10.88 4.18 4.47
CA ASP A 283 10.83 4.31 3.01
C ASP A 283 11.91 5.23 2.41
N PHE A 284 13.09 5.34 3.03
CA PHE A 284 14.16 6.19 2.50
C PHE A 284 14.61 5.72 1.11
N GLY A 285 14.52 6.66 0.14
CA GLY A 285 14.93 6.42 -1.24
C GLY A 285 13.80 6.27 -2.26
N VAL A 286 12.54 6.14 -1.83
CA VAL A 286 11.37 6.05 -2.73
C VAL A 286 10.89 7.41 -3.20
N GLY A 287 11.26 8.48 -2.50
CA GLY A 287 10.76 9.83 -2.73
C GLY A 287 11.84 10.87 -3.07
N GLN A 288 11.55 12.11 -2.77
CA GLN A 288 12.54 13.19 -2.77
C GLN A 288 13.34 13.09 -1.48
N THR A 289 14.53 12.49 -1.56
CA THR A 289 15.44 12.34 -0.41
C THR A 289 15.65 13.68 0.31
N ARG A 290 15.16 13.76 1.53
CA ARG A 290 15.13 15.01 2.30
C ARG A 290 16.33 15.16 3.20
N LEU A 291 17.51 15.30 2.61
CA LEU A 291 18.79 15.47 3.33
C LEU A 291 18.77 16.66 4.30
N VAL A 292 17.99 17.69 4.00
CA VAL A 292 17.88 18.87 4.87
C VAL A 292 17.16 18.52 6.17
N GLU A 293 16.09 17.74 6.09
CA GLU A 293 15.32 17.29 7.26
C GLU A 293 16.13 16.31 8.11
N LEU A 294 16.86 15.37 7.50
CA LEU A 294 17.81 14.50 8.21
C LEU A 294 18.85 15.29 9.00
N SER A 295 19.34 16.39 8.43
CA SER A 295 20.36 17.22 9.12
C SER A 295 19.76 18.07 10.26
N LYS A 296 18.49 18.51 10.13
CA LYS A 296 17.82 19.35 11.15
C LYS A 296 17.26 18.53 12.31
N THR A 297 16.71 17.34 12.00
CA THR A 297 16.04 16.48 12.97
C THR A 297 16.44 15.03 12.70
N PRO A 298 17.68 14.65 13.05
CA PRO A 298 18.16 13.29 12.82
C PRO A 298 17.32 12.28 13.60
N PRO A 299 16.81 11.21 12.94
CA PRO A 299 16.18 10.08 13.61
C PRO A 299 17.23 9.21 14.31
N ASP A 300 16.79 8.22 15.09
CA ASP A 300 17.70 7.19 15.62
C ASP A 300 18.00 6.12 14.57
N TYR A 301 17.02 5.87 13.67
CA TYR A 301 17.11 4.85 12.64
C TYR A 301 16.68 5.41 11.29
N LEU A 302 17.36 4.99 10.23
CA LEU A 302 17.00 5.28 8.83
C LEU A 302 16.81 3.95 8.10
N LYS A 303 15.59 3.66 7.66
CA LYS A 303 15.24 2.44 6.96
C LYS A 303 15.32 2.68 5.45
N PHE A 304 16.20 1.93 4.80
CA PHE A 304 16.38 1.99 3.35
C PHE A 304 15.40 1.03 2.68
N ASP A 305 14.54 1.60 1.86
CA ASP A 305 13.46 0.89 1.19
C ASP A 305 13.95 -0.28 0.32
N ILE A 306 13.11 -1.30 0.20
CA ILE A 306 13.32 -2.50 -0.60
C ILE A 306 13.76 -2.19 -2.05
N SER A 307 13.30 -1.08 -2.65
CA SER A 307 13.68 -0.69 -4.02
C SER A 307 15.17 -0.38 -4.19
N LEU A 308 15.89 -0.05 -3.10
CA LEU A 308 17.34 0.14 -3.08
C LEU A 308 18.10 -1.15 -2.74
N ILE A 309 17.45 -2.13 -2.14
CA ILE A 309 18.06 -3.34 -1.57
C ILE A 309 17.83 -4.56 -2.47
N ARG A 310 16.66 -4.67 -3.10
CA ARG A 310 16.32 -5.78 -3.97
C ARG A 310 17.35 -5.91 -5.09
N GLU A 311 17.87 -7.12 -5.28
CA GLU A 311 18.91 -7.45 -6.27
C GLU A 311 20.19 -6.60 -6.15
N ILE A 312 20.47 -6.02 -4.97
CA ILE A 312 21.65 -5.17 -4.74
C ILE A 312 22.96 -5.91 -5.06
N HIS A 313 23.00 -7.24 -4.90
CA HIS A 313 24.14 -8.07 -5.25
C HIS A 313 24.46 -8.09 -6.77
N LEU A 314 23.47 -7.78 -7.62
CA LEU A 314 23.61 -7.65 -9.07
C LEU A 314 23.80 -6.18 -9.51
N ALA A 315 23.65 -5.25 -8.60
CA ALA A 315 23.65 -3.83 -8.89
C ALA A 315 25.03 -3.31 -9.32
N PRO A 316 25.09 -2.26 -10.15
CA PRO A 316 26.37 -1.67 -10.57
C PRO A 316 27.11 -1.05 -9.37
N LYS A 317 28.45 -1.10 -9.40
CA LYS A 317 29.31 -0.55 -8.34
C LYS A 317 29.00 0.91 -7.97
N ARG A 318 28.47 1.71 -8.89
CA ARG A 318 28.07 3.10 -8.63
C ARG A 318 26.95 3.17 -7.61
N LEU A 319 25.97 2.26 -7.66
CA LEU A 319 24.88 2.20 -6.67
C LEU A 319 25.44 1.82 -5.29
N HIS A 320 26.31 0.82 -5.22
CA HIS A 320 27.00 0.46 -3.95
C HIS A 320 27.75 1.64 -3.35
N GLN A 321 28.51 2.39 -4.16
CA GLN A 321 29.24 3.57 -3.69
C GLN A 321 28.30 4.66 -3.18
N MET A 322 27.17 4.88 -3.84
CA MET A 322 26.18 5.87 -3.44
C MET A 322 25.54 5.46 -2.10
N ILE A 323 25.06 4.23 -1.96
CA ILE A 323 24.47 3.72 -0.73
C ILE A 323 25.48 3.78 0.43
N SER A 324 26.72 3.31 0.22
CA SER A 324 27.77 3.37 1.23
C SER A 324 28.08 4.81 1.67
N THR A 325 27.99 5.79 0.75
CA THR A 325 28.15 7.20 1.08
C THR A 325 27.02 7.71 1.97
N PHE A 326 25.78 7.31 1.69
CA PHE A 326 24.62 7.66 2.52
C PHE A 326 24.70 7.00 3.91
N ILE A 327 25.07 5.73 3.99
CA ILE A 327 25.28 5.04 5.27
C ILE A 327 26.31 5.79 6.12
N LYS A 328 27.47 6.14 5.53
CA LYS A 328 28.51 6.90 6.24
C LYS A 328 28.00 8.26 6.71
N ALA A 329 27.31 9.00 5.86
CA ALA A 329 26.74 10.28 6.23
C ALA A 329 25.70 10.15 7.37
N SER A 330 24.92 9.06 7.38
CA SER A 330 23.98 8.75 8.46
C SER A 330 24.73 8.48 9.77
N HIS A 331 25.80 7.68 9.73
CA HIS A 331 26.64 7.42 10.91
C HIS A 331 27.32 8.69 11.45
N ASP A 332 27.77 9.59 10.57
CA ASP A 332 28.35 10.89 10.98
C ASP A 332 27.31 11.78 11.72
N LEU A 333 26.00 11.57 11.47
CA LEU A 333 24.89 12.20 12.20
C LEU A 333 24.42 11.40 13.43
N GLY A 334 25.03 10.25 13.72
CA GLY A 334 24.62 9.36 14.81
C GLY A 334 23.38 8.53 14.53
N ILE A 335 23.01 8.37 13.25
CA ILE A 335 21.84 7.61 12.78
C ILE A 335 22.27 6.19 12.46
N LEU A 336 21.57 5.20 12.99
CA LEU A 336 21.73 3.78 12.64
C LEU A 336 20.95 3.45 11.39
N THR A 337 21.48 2.60 10.52
CA THR A 337 20.91 2.28 9.22
C THR A 337 20.34 0.86 9.18
N LEU A 338 19.18 0.70 8.56
CA LEU A 338 18.48 -0.56 8.40
C LEU A 338 18.18 -0.81 6.91
N ALA A 339 18.56 -1.99 6.39
CA ALA A 339 18.23 -2.43 5.04
C ALA A 339 16.94 -3.26 5.07
N GLU A 340 15.95 -2.89 4.27
CA GLU A 340 14.66 -3.57 4.19
C GLU A 340 14.54 -4.47 2.97
N GLY A 341 13.66 -5.46 3.07
CA GLY A 341 13.30 -6.32 1.95
C GLY A 341 14.42 -7.24 1.48
N ILE A 342 15.31 -7.68 2.37
CA ILE A 342 16.35 -8.66 2.06
C ILE A 342 15.68 -10.02 1.83
N GLU A 343 15.79 -10.57 0.61
CA GLU A 343 15.16 -11.83 0.22
C GLU A 343 16.15 -12.99 0.12
N CYS A 344 17.46 -12.73 0.01
CA CYS A 344 18.46 -13.78 -0.12
C CYS A 344 19.79 -13.49 0.60
N SER A 345 20.62 -14.55 0.75
CA SER A 345 21.91 -14.44 1.42
C SER A 345 22.91 -13.53 0.73
N ASP A 346 22.83 -13.37 -0.57
CA ASP A 346 23.78 -12.54 -1.31
C ASP A 346 23.46 -11.05 -1.17
N GLU A 347 22.19 -10.68 -1.08
CA GLU A 347 21.77 -9.33 -0.68
C GLU A 347 22.22 -9.01 0.75
N SER A 348 22.00 -9.94 1.70
CA SER A 348 22.44 -9.79 3.08
C SER A 348 23.94 -9.54 3.20
N LYS A 349 24.79 -10.30 2.48
CA LYS A 349 26.24 -10.12 2.46
C LYS A 349 26.67 -8.77 1.92
N VAL A 350 26.00 -8.31 0.85
CA VAL A 350 26.27 -7.00 0.26
C VAL A 350 25.88 -5.89 1.24
N CYS A 351 24.70 -5.95 1.84
CA CYS A 351 24.26 -4.98 2.84
C CYS A 351 25.23 -4.90 4.03
N GLN A 352 25.67 -6.05 4.55
CA GLN A 352 26.70 -6.11 5.61
C GLN A 352 28.01 -5.47 5.15
N THR A 353 28.45 -5.73 3.92
CA THR A 353 29.70 -5.18 3.36
C THR A 353 29.61 -3.66 3.14
N LEU A 354 28.43 -3.14 2.79
CA LEU A 354 28.16 -1.72 2.61
C LEU A 354 28.13 -0.95 3.93
N GLY A 355 27.99 -1.65 5.07
CA GLY A 355 28.07 -1.10 6.41
C GLY A 355 26.71 -0.79 7.06
N PHE A 356 25.62 -1.40 6.61
CA PHE A 356 24.36 -1.33 7.34
C PHE A 356 24.48 -1.92 8.75
N ASP A 357 23.78 -1.32 9.70
CA ASP A 357 23.77 -1.78 11.11
C ASP A 357 22.79 -2.94 11.29
N PHE A 358 21.62 -2.87 10.60
CA PHE A 358 20.54 -3.83 10.72
C PHE A 358 20.02 -4.26 9.36
N GLY A 359 19.37 -5.43 9.33
CA GLY A 359 18.69 -5.96 8.18
C GLY A 359 17.34 -6.57 8.56
N GLN A 360 16.38 -6.43 7.64
CA GLN A 360 15.04 -6.98 7.71
C GLN A 360 14.64 -7.52 6.34
N GLY A 361 13.85 -8.57 6.32
CA GLY A 361 13.34 -9.17 5.07
C GLY A 361 13.04 -10.65 5.21
N TYR A 362 12.44 -11.22 4.18
CA TYR A 362 11.99 -12.63 4.17
C TYR A 362 13.12 -13.63 4.34
N PHE A 363 14.35 -13.25 3.98
CA PHE A 363 15.53 -14.07 4.23
C PHE A 363 15.76 -14.32 5.74
N PHE A 364 15.41 -13.40 6.60
CA PHE A 364 15.57 -13.52 8.04
C PHE A 364 14.31 -14.01 8.74
N GLY A 365 13.14 -13.76 8.16
CA GLY A 365 11.84 -14.18 8.64
C GLY A 365 10.71 -13.38 8.00
N GLU A 366 9.64 -14.07 7.66
CA GLU A 366 8.40 -13.42 7.24
C GLU A 366 7.66 -12.85 8.45
N PRO A 367 6.84 -11.80 8.27
CA PRO A 367 5.95 -11.36 9.32
C PRO A 367 5.03 -12.49 9.78
N ALA A 368 5.06 -12.84 11.06
CA ALA A 368 4.25 -13.93 11.61
C ALA A 368 3.58 -13.52 12.93
N PRO A 369 2.42 -14.10 13.28
CA PRO A 369 1.83 -13.91 14.59
C PRO A 369 2.74 -14.52 15.70
N ILE A 370 2.62 -14.00 16.93
CA ILE A 370 3.56 -14.33 18.02
C ILE A 370 3.76 -15.82 18.30
N ASN A 371 2.70 -16.63 18.12
CA ASN A 371 2.73 -18.08 18.32
C ASN A 371 3.50 -18.86 17.23
N GLU A 372 3.86 -18.19 16.14
CA GLU A 372 4.61 -18.76 15.01
C GLU A 372 6.07 -18.25 14.97
N ILE A 373 6.43 -17.34 15.86
CA ILE A 373 7.81 -16.85 16.00
C ILE A 373 8.62 -17.88 16.78
N ASN A 374 9.69 -18.40 16.16
CA ASN A 374 10.63 -19.37 16.75
C ASN A 374 11.80 -18.67 17.48
#